data_b55fad51db1d5e59d42ed481e95e0fcc
#
_entry.id   b55fad51db1d5e59d42ed481e95e0fcc
#
_cell.length_a   1.000
_cell.length_b   1.000
_cell.length_c   1.000
_cell.angle_alpha   90.00
_cell.angle_beta   90.00
_cell.angle_gamma   90.00
#
_symmetry.space_group_name_H-M   'P 1'
#
loop_
_entity.id
_entity.type
_entity.pdbx_description
1 polymer ?
#
loop_
_entity_poly.entity_id
_entity_poly.type
_entity_poly.pdbx_seq_one_letter_code
_entity_poly.pdbx_strand_id
1 'polypeptide(L)'
;MARRIFVLVLTVSTVLGGARLLSAEEPSMVKDLAATIALQGMPCDKVVDARRNGDSDYTASCKDGNRYHVFVDSSGRVVVKKL
;
A
#
# COMPACT_ATOMS: atom_id res chain seq x y z
N MET A 1 39.65 21.94 24.72
CA MET A 1 39.56 21.57 24.56
C MET A 1 38.87 20.69 24.19
N ALA A 2 38.53 20.48 24.20
CA ALA A 2 38.04 19.64 24.01
C ALA A 2 36.97 19.47 23.27
N ARG A 3 36.73 19.57 23.17
CA ARG A 3 35.85 19.46 22.73
C ARG A 3 35.38 18.98 21.74
N ARG A 4 35.40 18.83 21.41
CA ARG A 4 35.11 18.46 20.53
C ARG A 4 34.44 17.56 20.24
N ILE A 5 34.30 17.30 20.42
CA ILE A 5 33.92 16.42 20.24
C ILE A 5 32.80 16.07 19.86
N PHE A 6 32.43 16.02 19.90
CA PHE A 6 31.50 15.63 19.71
C PHE A 6 30.73 15.49 18.80
N VAL A 7 30.65 15.58 18.58
CA VAL A 7 30.08 15.56 17.82
C VAL A 7 29.68 14.70 17.05
N LEU A 8 29.80 14.38 16.92
CA LEU A 8 29.65 13.56 16.28
C LEU A 8 28.66 12.90 16.11
N VAL A 9 28.44 12.69 16.35
CA VAL A 9 27.68 11.97 16.37
C VAL A 9 26.68 11.95 15.66
N LEU A 10 26.38 12.08 15.68
CA LEU A 10 25.43 12.05 15.28
C LEU A 10 25.05 11.68 14.21
N THR A 11 25.08 11.67 13.91
CA THR A 11 24.87 11.46 12.96
C THR A 11 24.29 10.51 12.48
N VAL A 12 24.32 10.00 12.53
CA VAL A 12 24.00 8.96 12.16
C VAL A 12 22.80 8.66 11.92
N SER A 13 22.37 8.45 12.22
CA SER A 13 21.30 8.11 12.21
C SER A 13 20.58 8.17 11.16
N THR A 14 20.35 8.30 10.90
CA THR A 14 19.69 8.48 10.07
C THR A 14 19.38 7.74 9.17
N VAL A 15 19.53 7.47 8.92
CA VAL A 15 19.44 6.86 8.02
C VAL A 15 18.57 6.05 7.78
N LEU A 16 18.56 5.51 7.94
CA LEU A 16 17.91 4.56 7.76
C LEU A 16 16.70 4.61 7.38
N GLY A 17 16.30 4.93 7.75
CA GLY A 17 15.10 4.82 7.60
C GLY A 17 14.53 4.76 6.35
N GLY A 18 14.78 5.22 5.57
CA GLY A 18 14.08 5.27 4.46
C GLY A 18 13.90 4.16 3.76
N ALA A 19 14.44 3.29 3.98
CA ALA A 19 14.41 2.30 3.16
C ALA A 19 13.19 1.69 2.88
N ARG A 20 12.44 1.42 3.57
CA ARG A 20 11.51 0.63 3.26
C ARG A 20 10.49 0.99 2.50
N LEU A 21 10.40 1.84 2.18
CA LEU A 21 9.35 2.20 1.55
C LEU A 21 9.01 1.62 0.41
N LEU A 22 9.52 0.88 -0.09
CA LEU A 22 9.16 0.46 -1.29
C LEU A 22 8.23 -0.56 -1.33
N SER A 23 7.72 -1.09 -0.48
CA SER A 23 6.93 -2.17 -0.61
C SER A 23 5.63 -1.90 -1.15
N ALA A 24 5.28 -2.51 -2.15
CA ALA A 24 4.03 -2.28 -2.76
C ALA A 24 2.97 -3.04 -2.09
N GLU A 25 3.22 -4.03 -1.36
CA GLU A 25 2.17 -4.77 -0.80
C GLU A 25 2.07 -4.56 0.65
N GLU A 26 1.95 -3.39 1.09
CA GLU A 26 1.82 -3.12 2.48
C GLU A 26 0.60 -3.76 3.05
N PRO A 27 0.69 -4.30 4.24
CA PRO A 27 -0.46 -4.93 4.88
C PRO A 27 -1.69 -4.03 4.99
N SER A 28 -1.48 -2.75 5.22
CA SER A 28 -2.62 -1.85 5.32
C SER A 28 -3.31 -1.69 3.99
N MET A 29 -2.56 -1.65 2.90
CA MET A 29 -3.16 -1.52 1.60
C MET A 29 -3.95 -2.78 1.25
N VAL A 30 -3.41 -3.94 1.58
CA VAL A 30 -4.10 -5.19 1.33
C VAL A 30 -5.42 -5.24 2.08
N LYS A 31 -5.41 -4.83 3.34
CA LYS A 31 -6.63 -4.83 4.11
C LYS A 31 -7.64 -3.82 3.61
N ASP A 32 -7.17 -2.66 3.19
CA ASP A 32 -8.07 -1.65 2.69
C ASP A 32 -8.74 -2.10 1.40
N LEU A 33 -8.00 -2.75 0.53
CA LEU A 33 -8.57 -3.24 -0.71
C LEU A 33 -9.57 -4.35 -0.44
N ALA A 34 -9.26 -5.23 0.49
CA ALA A 34 -10.18 -6.30 0.83
C ALA A 34 -11.49 -5.73 1.37
N ALA A 35 -11.40 -4.73 2.24
CA ALA A 35 -12.58 -4.10 2.80
C ALA A 35 -13.39 -3.40 1.71
N THR A 36 -12.72 -2.73 0.81
CA THR A 36 -13.39 -2.01 -0.26
C THR A 36 -14.14 -2.98 -1.18
N ILE A 37 -13.52 -4.08 -1.54
CA ILE A 37 -14.15 -5.07 -2.38
C ILE A 37 -15.35 -5.67 -1.68
N ALA A 38 -15.22 -5.94 -0.38
CA ALA A 38 -16.31 -6.51 0.38
C ALA A 38 -17.50 -5.55 0.50
N LEU A 39 -17.19 -4.27 0.68
CA LEU A 39 -18.26 -3.28 0.78
C LEU A 39 -19.02 -3.14 -0.52
N GLN A 40 -18.41 -3.46 -1.63
CA GLN A 40 -19.10 -3.43 -2.91
C GLN A 40 -19.84 -4.73 -3.16
N GLY A 41 -19.77 -5.66 -2.23
CA GLY A 41 -20.49 -6.92 -2.39
C GLY A 41 -19.83 -7.91 -3.31
N MET A 42 -18.57 -7.74 -3.60
CA MET A 42 -17.88 -8.64 -4.51
C MET A 42 -17.17 -9.76 -3.78
N PRO A 43 -17.19 -10.95 -4.33
CA PRO A 43 -16.52 -12.07 -3.67
C PRO A 43 -15.00 -11.96 -3.75
N CYS A 44 -14.34 -12.16 -2.61
CA CYS A 44 -12.90 -12.10 -2.58
C CYS A 44 -12.44 -12.64 -1.23
N ASP A 45 -12.48 -13.80 -0.95
CA ASP A 45 -12.05 -14.40 0.29
C ASP A 45 -11.07 -13.51 1.04
N LYS A 46 -9.93 -13.20 0.45
CA LYS A 46 -9.02 -12.24 1.02
C LYS A 46 -8.08 -11.80 -0.08
N VAL A 47 -7.51 -10.63 0.05
CA VAL A 47 -6.57 -10.13 -0.95
C VAL A 47 -5.20 -10.71 -0.63
N VAL A 48 -4.63 -11.41 -1.58
CA VAL A 48 -3.31 -12.03 -1.40
C VAL A 48 -2.22 -11.30 -2.17
N ASP A 49 -2.59 -10.43 -3.09
CA ASP A 49 -1.61 -9.64 -3.81
C ASP A 49 -2.26 -8.34 -4.21
N ALA A 50 -1.57 -7.25 -4.08
CA ALA A 50 -2.09 -5.95 -4.42
C ALA A 50 -1.02 -5.17 -5.13
N ARG A 51 -1.42 -4.47 -6.20
CA ARG A 51 -0.47 -3.72 -6.98
C ARG A 51 -1.01 -2.33 -7.18
N ARG A 52 -0.21 -1.33 -6.94
CA ARG A 52 -0.62 0.02 -7.18
C ARG A 52 -0.23 0.39 -8.60
N ASN A 53 -1.20 0.79 -9.39
CA ASN A 53 -0.97 1.13 -10.79
C ASN A 53 -0.75 2.63 -10.98
N GLY A 54 -1.22 3.41 -10.02
CA GLY A 54 -1.09 4.86 -10.09
C GLY A 54 -1.84 5.45 -8.93
N ASP A 55 -2.08 6.73 -8.95
CA ASP A 55 -2.80 7.37 -7.86
C ASP A 55 -4.20 6.83 -7.80
N SER A 56 -4.59 6.36 -6.64
CA SER A 56 -5.94 5.86 -6.43
C SER A 56 -6.34 4.81 -7.46
N ASP A 57 -5.41 3.95 -7.83
CA ASP A 57 -5.66 2.96 -8.85
C ASP A 57 -4.87 1.69 -8.50
N TYR A 58 -5.58 0.60 -8.28
CA TYR A 58 -4.98 -0.63 -7.78
C TYR A 58 -5.52 -1.85 -8.49
N THR A 59 -4.73 -2.90 -8.49
CA THR A 59 -5.18 -4.22 -8.92
C THR A 59 -5.06 -5.13 -7.72
N ALA A 60 -6.12 -5.81 -7.38
CA ALA A 60 -6.13 -6.72 -6.25
C ALA A 60 -6.38 -8.13 -6.74
N SER A 61 -5.61 -9.07 -6.22
CA SER A 61 -5.81 -10.49 -6.53
C SER A 61 -6.29 -11.17 -5.25
N CYS A 62 -7.33 -11.94 -5.37
CA CYS A 62 -7.96 -12.58 -4.24
C CYS A 62 -7.58 -14.04 -4.14
N LYS A 63 -7.63 -14.57 -2.93
CA LYS A 63 -7.26 -15.95 -2.71
C LYS A 63 -8.15 -16.91 -3.49
N ASP A 64 -9.40 -16.54 -3.71
CA ASP A 64 -10.33 -17.38 -4.45
C ASP A 64 -10.13 -17.32 -5.96
N GLY A 65 -9.12 -16.60 -6.43
CA GLY A 65 -8.85 -16.52 -7.85
C GLY A 65 -9.45 -15.32 -8.54
N ASN A 66 -10.31 -14.58 -7.90
CA ASN A 66 -10.89 -13.40 -8.50
C ASN A 66 -9.89 -12.26 -8.46
N ARG A 67 -9.95 -11.40 -9.44
CA ARG A 67 -9.08 -10.23 -9.51
C ARG A 67 -9.93 -9.03 -9.81
N TYR A 68 -9.55 -7.90 -9.26
CA TYR A 68 -10.33 -6.69 -9.40
C TYR A 68 -9.46 -5.48 -9.67
N HIS A 69 -10.01 -4.57 -10.43
CA HIS A 69 -9.41 -3.27 -10.61
C HIS A 69 -10.17 -2.33 -9.70
N VAL A 70 -9.48 -1.71 -8.77
CA VAL A 70 -10.09 -0.83 -7.77
C VAL A 70 -9.52 0.56 -7.97
N PHE A 71 -10.37 1.51 -8.24
CA PHE A 71 -9.89 2.86 -8.52
C PHE A 71 -10.92 3.89 -8.14
N VAL A 72 -10.52 5.16 -8.14
CA VAL A 72 -11.42 6.27 -7.86
C VAL A 72 -11.66 6.97 -9.18
N ASP A 73 -12.93 7.14 -9.55
CA ASP A 73 -13.24 7.76 -10.82
C ASP A 73 -13.21 9.28 -10.70
N SER A 74 -13.51 9.95 -11.79
CA SER A 74 -13.41 11.41 -11.82
C SER A 74 -14.40 12.11 -10.91
N SER A 75 -15.42 11.41 -10.47
CA SER A 75 -16.39 12.02 -9.57
C SER A 75 -16.03 11.74 -8.10
N GLY A 76 -14.93 11.08 -7.85
CA GLY A 76 -14.52 10.79 -6.48
C GLY A 76 -15.09 9.51 -5.92
N ARG A 77 -15.71 8.68 -6.76
CA ARG A 77 -16.26 7.45 -6.27
C ARG A 77 -15.33 6.31 -6.42
N VAL A 78 -15.36 5.39 -5.48
CA VAL A 78 -14.57 4.18 -5.55
C VAL A 78 -15.29 3.17 -6.44
N VAL A 79 -14.59 2.66 -7.43
CA VAL A 79 -15.14 1.69 -8.36
C VAL A 79 -14.37 0.39 -8.26
N VAL A 80 -15.07 -0.73 -8.22
CA VAL A 80 -14.45 -2.05 -8.21
C VAL A 80 -14.95 -2.80 -9.42
N LYS A 81 -14.04 -3.18 -10.32
CA LYS A 81 -14.42 -3.90 -11.51
C LYS A 81 -13.74 -5.24 -11.56
N LYS A 82 -14.48 -6.27 -11.80
CA LYS A 82 -13.90 -7.60 -11.89
C LYS A 82 -13.13 -7.74 -13.19
N LEU A 83 -11.94 -8.29 -13.11
CA LEU A 83 -11.09 -8.50 -14.26
C LEU A 83 -11.29 -9.90 -14.87
#